data_95ef57a501775d7f8b67673e797116ef
#
_entry.id   95ef57a501775d7f8b67673e797116ef
#
_cell.length_a   1.000
_cell.length_b   1.000
_cell.length_c   1.000
_cell.angle_alpha   90.00
_cell.angle_beta   90.00
_cell.angle_gamma   90.00
#
_symmetry.space_group_name_H-M   'P 1'
#
loop_
_entity.id
_entity.type
_entity.pdbx_description
1 polymer ?
#
loop_
_entity_poly.entity_id
_entity_poly.type
_entity_poly.pdbx_seq_one_letter_code
_entity_poly.pdbx_strand_id
1 'polypeptide(L)'
;MGSYYVCFQNKSEVPINAFKLLGASSKRGDSSKIGYFGTGLKYAIAVMLKQGIEFHVYSGEKEVKIGTRSTKFLDENVSVMTVNGEKTSITLDAGIDWKPWYAIREIYSNAIDENGEMLINITPEPKAGYTRIFVDTESEQLKDIFQNWNAYFTQNRQAIFKNIRGTMFTKLSTVPEYIAFRKGIRVHESRKHSVFDYDLPDVEINESRVAIYSFRVQQDCSELLASSNIECINEFLKLSKNPRRKE
;
A
#
# COMPACT_ATOMS: atom_id res chain seq x y z
N MET A 1 1.37 -22.24 -17.80
CA MET A 1 1.87 -21.95 -16.44
C MET A 1 0.68 -21.42 -15.67
N GLY A 2 0.38 -21.94 -14.46
CA GLY A 2 -0.73 -21.42 -13.67
C GLY A 2 -0.39 -20.01 -13.18
N SER A 3 -1.33 -19.07 -13.31
CA SER A 3 -1.16 -17.72 -12.75
C SER A 3 -1.14 -17.84 -11.24
N TYR A 4 -0.20 -17.15 -10.60
CA TYR A 4 -0.08 -17.09 -9.15
C TYR A 4 -0.74 -15.81 -8.63
N TYR A 5 -1.78 -15.97 -7.82
CA TYR A 5 -2.49 -14.83 -7.27
C TYR A 5 -2.19 -14.64 -5.78
N VAL A 6 -2.16 -13.37 -5.38
CA VAL A 6 -2.32 -12.96 -3.99
C VAL A 6 -3.76 -12.50 -3.80
N CYS A 7 -4.41 -12.97 -2.74
CA CYS A 7 -5.75 -12.57 -2.36
C CYS A 7 -5.70 -11.66 -1.13
N PHE A 8 -6.27 -10.47 -1.23
CA PHE A 8 -6.56 -9.59 -0.11
C PHE A 8 -8.03 -9.77 0.24
N GLN A 9 -8.33 -10.21 1.46
CA GLN A 9 -9.71 -10.49 1.86
C GLN A 9 -10.05 -9.95 3.25
N ASN A 10 -11.32 -9.63 3.44
CA ASN A 10 -11.89 -9.26 4.75
C ASN A 10 -13.31 -9.82 4.90
N LYS A 11 -13.72 -10.03 6.16
CA LYS A 11 -15.05 -10.56 6.52
C LYS A 11 -16.13 -9.48 6.39
N SER A 12 -16.47 -9.12 5.17
CA SER A 12 -17.65 -8.30 4.84
C SER A 12 -17.95 -8.43 3.36
N GLU A 13 -19.21 -8.30 2.98
CA GLU A 13 -19.61 -8.22 1.59
C GLU A 13 -19.81 -6.74 1.22
N VAL A 14 -18.84 -6.16 0.53
CA VAL A 14 -18.89 -4.76 0.11
C VAL A 14 -19.95 -4.60 -0.98
N PRO A 15 -20.95 -3.73 -0.81
CA PRO A 15 -21.97 -3.50 -1.82
C PRO A 15 -21.36 -3.08 -3.15
N ILE A 16 -21.90 -3.57 -4.27
CA ILE A 16 -21.40 -3.25 -5.62
C ILE A 16 -21.30 -1.74 -5.85
N ASN A 17 -22.23 -0.96 -5.32
CA ASN A 17 -22.22 0.49 -5.42
C ASN A 17 -20.99 1.15 -4.77
N ALA A 18 -20.35 0.50 -3.80
CA ALA A 18 -19.13 1.01 -3.19
C ALA A 18 -17.96 1.07 -4.18
N PHE A 19 -17.96 0.26 -5.23
CA PHE A 19 -16.98 0.33 -6.32
C PHE A 19 -17.27 1.44 -7.33
N LYS A 20 -18.49 2.00 -7.35
CA LYS A 20 -18.94 3.04 -8.30
C LYS A 20 -18.80 4.46 -7.74
N LEU A 21 -18.87 4.65 -6.41
CA LEU A 21 -18.96 5.95 -5.75
C LEU A 21 -17.59 6.46 -5.31
N LEU A 22 -17.11 7.58 -5.87
CA LEU A 22 -15.92 8.29 -5.41
C LEU A 22 -16.21 9.02 -4.09
N GLY A 23 -15.18 9.07 -3.20
CA GLY A 23 -15.25 9.82 -1.96
C GLY A 23 -16.14 9.21 -0.88
N ALA A 24 -16.84 8.11 -1.14
CA ALA A 24 -17.59 7.38 -0.12
C ALA A 24 -16.63 6.58 0.76
N SER A 25 -16.59 6.89 2.05
CA SER A 25 -15.79 6.16 3.06
C SER A 25 -16.56 6.10 4.36
N SER A 26 -16.69 4.90 4.91
CA SER A 26 -17.19 4.68 6.27
C SER A 26 -16.15 5.00 7.35
N LYS A 27 -14.90 5.24 6.96
CA LYS A 27 -13.74 5.45 7.85
C LYS A 27 -13.38 6.93 8.02
N ARG A 28 -14.16 7.85 7.45
CA ARG A 28 -13.89 9.29 7.47
C ARG A 28 -13.91 9.80 8.92
N GLY A 29 -12.79 10.40 9.36
CA GLY A 29 -12.63 10.90 10.73
C GLY A 29 -12.04 9.89 11.73
N ASP A 30 -11.81 8.63 11.34
CA ASP A 30 -11.13 7.65 12.18
C ASP A 30 -9.62 7.65 11.92
N SER A 31 -8.87 8.37 12.75
CA SER A 31 -7.40 8.46 12.66
C SER A 31 -6.69 7.13 12.98
N SER A 32 -7.38 6.14 13.56
CA SER A 32 -6.81 4.82 13.84
C SER A 32 -6.60 4.00 12.57
N LYS A 33 -7.39 4.27 11.51
CA LYS A 33 -7.34 3.55 10.23
C LYS A 33 -6.19 4.03 9.34
N ILE A 34 -5.69 3.11 8.52
CA ILE A 34 -4.66 3.39 7.52
C ILE A 34 -5.30 4.15 6.35
N GLY A 35 -6.50 3.72 5.90
CA GLY A 35 -7.23 4.25 4.77
C GLY A 35 -8.50 5.01 5.13
N TYR A 36 -8.53 6.34 4.99
CA TYR A 36 -9.68 7.17 5.33
C TYR A 36 -10.16 8.11 4.23
N PHE A 37 -9.47 8.19 3.10
CA PHE A 37 -9.81 9.15 2.01
C PHE A 37 -11.02 8.74 1.15
N GLY A 38 -11.36 7.46 1.08
CA GLY A 38 -12.52 6.96 0.32
C GLY A 38 -12.34 6.89 -1.20
N THR A 39 -11.18 7.25 -1.71
CA THR A 39 -10.82 7.24 -3.14
C THR A 39 -9.84 6.13 -3.50
N GLY A 40 -9.03 5.68 -2.54
CA GLY A 40 -7.86 4.84 -2.74
C GLY A 40 -8.14 3.55 -3.52
N LEU A 41 -9.16 2.78 -3.13
CA LEU A 41 -9.49 1.52 -3.82
C LEU A 41 -9.89 1.75 -5.30
N LYS A 42 -10.63 2.84 -5.60
CA LYS A 42 -11.05 3.16 -6.96
C LYS A 42 -9.86 3.56 -7.83
N TYR A 43 -8.94 4.35 -7.28
CA TYR A 43 -7.69 4.71 -7.94
C TYR A 43 -6.80 3.48 -8.14
N ALA A 44 -6.72 2.59 -7.15
CA ALA A 44 -6.00 1.32 -7.28
C ALA A 44 -6.53 0.49 -8.46
N ILE A 45 -7.86 0.35 -8.57
CA ILE A 45 -8.51 -0.37 -9.67
C ILE A 45 -8.24 0.32 -11.02
N ALA A 46 -8.37 1.66 -11.09
CA ALA A 46 -8.09 2.41 -12.31
C ALA A 46 -6.63 2.23 -12.78
N VAL A 47 -5.68 2.27 -11.84
CA VAL A 47 -4.26 2.03 -12.13
C VAL A 47 -4.02 0.61 -12.63
N MET A 48 -4.61 -0.41 -12.00
CA MET A 48 -4.48 -1.80 -12.46
C MET A 48 -5.05 -1.98 -13.87
N LEU A 49 -6.23 -1.43 -14.16
CA LEU A 49 -6.82 -1.44 -15.51
C LEU A 49 -5.91 -0.76 -16.54
N LYS A 50 -5.40 0.43 -16.21
CA LYS A 50 -4.53 1.21 -17.10
C LYS A 50 -3.21 0.49 -17.40
N GLN A 51 -2.66 -0.21 -16.42
CA GLN A 51 -1.40 -0.94 -16.54
C GLN A 51 -1.56 -2.37 -17.09
N GLY A 52 -2.80 -2.80 -17.37
CA GLY A 52 -3.08 -4.16 -17.83
C GLY A 52 -2.77 -5.24 -16.81
N ILE A 53 -2.78 -4.92 -15.52
CA ILE A 53 -2.59 -5.86 -14.42
C ILE A 53 -3.85 -6.70 -14.28
N GLU A 54 -3.69 -8.03 -14.30
CA GLU A 54 -4.81 -8.95 -14.12
C GLU A 54 -5.24 -9.00 -12.64
N PHE A 55 -6.54 -8.90 -12.40
CA PHE A 55 -7.13 -8.99 -11.07
C PHE A 55 -8.59 -9.45 -11.12
N HIS A 56 -9.06 -10.07 -10.02
CA HIS A 56 -10.45 -10.47 -9.85
C HIS A 56 -11.01 -9.89 -8.56
N VAL A 57 -12.28 -9.53 -8.57
CA VAL A 57 -12.97 -9.01 -7.39
C VAL A 57 -14.23 -9.83 -7.14
N TYR A 58 -14.39 -10.29 -5.90
CA TYR A 58 -15.60 -10.98 -5.44
C TYR A 58 -16.18 -10.27 -4.22
N SER A 59 -17.50 -10.16 -4.18
CA SER A 59 -18.25 -9.78 -2.99
C SER A 59 -19.26 -10.88 -2.66
N GLY A 60 -19.02 -11.61 -1.58
CA GLY A 60 -19.71 -12.85 -1.31
C GLY A 60 -19.48 -13.89 -2.41
N GLU A 61 -20.53 -14.49 -2.89
CA GLU A 61 -20.51 -15.50 -3.96
C GLU A 61 -20.56 -14.85 -5.37
N LYS A 62 -20.54 -13.52 -5.48
CA LYS A 62 -20.68 -12.82 -6.76
C LYS A 62 -19.37 -12.21 -7.22
N GLU A 63 -19.01 -12.47 -8.46
CA GLU A 63 -17.94 -11.73 -9.12
C GLU A 63 -18.39 -10.30 -9.44
N VAL A 64 -17.57 -9.32 -9.08
CA VAL A 64 -17.73 -7.93 -9.48
C VAL A 64 -16.92 -7.71 -10.74
N LYS A 65 -17.56 -7.77 -11.91
CA LYS A 65 -16.90 -7.61 -13.20
C LYS A 65 -16.49 -6.15 -13.39
N ILE A 66 -15.19 -5.92 -13.38
CA ILE A 66 -14.61 -4.60 -13.57
C ILE A 66 -13.96 -4.55 -14.95
N GLY A 67 -14.19 -3.46 -15.68
CA GLY A 67 -13.65 -3.30 -17.03
C GLY A 67 -13.59 -1.83 -17.42
N THR A 68 -13.43 -1.57 -18.70
CA THR A 68 -13.30 -0.22 -19.27
C THR A 68 -14.28 0.01 -20.40
N ARG A 69 -14.66 1.25 -20.60
CA ARG A 69 -15.45 1.70 -21.77
C ARG A 69 -15.03 3.10 -22.16
N SER A 70 -14.85 3.31 -23.47
CA SER A 70 -14.68 4.65 -24.01
C SER A 70 -16.00 5.44 -23.93
N THR A 71 -15.91 6.72 -23.61
CA THR A 71 -17.02 7.67 -23.64
C THR A 71 -16.53 9.00 -24.14
N LYS A 72 -17.42 9.74 -24.80
CA LYS A 72 -17.12 11.09 -25.30
C LYS A 72 -17.31 12.10 -24.18
N PHE A 73 -16.29 12.93 -23.97
CA PHE A 73 -16.35 14.09 -23.09
C PHE A 73 -15.91 15.31 -23.88
N LEU A 74 -16.87 16.20 -24.20
CA LEU A 74 -16.68 17.27 -25.19
C LEU A 74 -16.22 16.65 -26.52
N ASP A 75 -15.07 17.05 -27.04
CA ASP A 75 -14.52 16.57 -28.32
C ASP A 75 -13.49 15.44 -28.13
N GLU A 76 -13.22 15.00 -26.90
CA GLU A 76 -12.24 13.97 -26.59
C GLU A 76 -12.89 12.62 -26.19
N ASN A 77 -12.21 11.53 -26.52
CA ASN A 77 -12.57 10.20 -26.05
C ASN A 77 -11.86 9.91 -24.73
N VAL A 78 -12.63 9.66 -23.68
CA VAL A 78 -12.12 9.35 -22.34
C VAL A 78 -12.48 7.90 -22.01
N SER A 79 -11.51 7.16 -21.47
CA SER A 79 -11.76 5.81 -20.95
C SER A 79 -12.23 5.88 -19.51
N VAL A 80 -13.39 5.29 -19.23
CA VAL A 80 -13.99 5.23 -17.89
C VAL A 80 -14.05 3.78 -17.40
N MET A 81 -13.93 3.61 -16.08
CA MET A 81 -14.13 2.33 -15.42
C MET A 81 -15.60 1.90 -15.53
N THR A 82 -15.83 0.62 -15.73
CA THR A 82 -17.17 0.01 -15.64
C THR A 82 -17.21 -1.01 -14.50
N VAL A 83 -18.38 -1.14 -13.88
CA VAL A 83 -18.67 -2.15 -12.86
C VAL A 83 -19.92 -2.91 -13.31
N ASN A 84 -19.79 -4.22 -13.52
CA ASN A 84 -20.84 -5.07 -14.08
C ASN A 84 -21.45 -4.52 -15.39
N GLY A 85 -20.59 -3.94 -16.26
CA GLY A 85 -20.97 -3.35 -17.52
C GLY A 85 -21.54 -1.92 -17.46
N GLU A 86 -21.85 -1.40 -16.27
CA GLU A 86 -22.31 -0.03 -16.10
C GLU A 86 -21.15 0.95 -15.97
N LYS A 87 -21.23 2.09 -16.65
CA LYS A 87 -20.24 3.16 -16.57
C LYS A 87 -20.21 3.78 -15.17
N THR A 88 -19.02 4.11 -14.71
CA THR A 88 -18.82 4.94 -13.51
C THR A 88 -18.37 6.34 -13.91
N SER A 89 -18.24 7.25 -12.94
CA SER A 89 -17.61 8.56 -13.11
C SER A 89 -16.08 8.54 -13.00
N ILE A 90 -15.47 7.35 -12.89
CA ILE A 90 -14.05 7.19 -12.64
C ILE A 90 -13.34 6.97 -13.98
N THR A 91 -12.50 7.93 -14.36
CA THR A 91 -11.67 7.82 -15.56
C THR A 91 -10.42 6.97 -15.25
N LEU A 92 -9.80 6.38 -16.27
CA LEU A 92 -8.54 5.67 -16.12
C LEU A 92 -7.35 6.61 -15.83
N ASP A 93 -7.54 7.92 -15.90
CA ASP A 93 -6.56 8.92 -15.48
C ASP A 93 -6.64 9.23 -13.99
N ALA A 94 -7.62 8.66 -13.27
CA ALA A 94 -7.63 8.69 -11.83
C ALA A 94 -6.36 8.00 -11.29
N GLY A 95 -5.57 8.73 -10.50
CA GLY A 95 -4.26 8.24 -10.04
C GLY A 95 -3.19 8.20 -11.12
N ILE A 96 -3.21 9.15 -12.08
CA ILE A 96 -2.27 9.18 -13.22
C ILE A 96 -0.79 9.12 -12.81
N ASP A 97 -0.44 9.71 -11.69
CA ASP A 97 0.93 9.72 -11.14
C ASP A 97 1.20 8.52 -10.21
N TRP A 98 0.23 7.62 -10.07
CA TRP A 98 0.38 6.48 -9.18
C TRP A 98 1.27 5.40 -9.79
N LYS A 99 2.25 4.96 -9.02
CA LYS A 99 3.04 3.77 -9.33
C LYS A 99 2.19 2.52 -9.08
N PRO A 100 2.41 1.40 -9.78
CA PRO A 100 1.66 0.15 -9.57
C PRO A 100 1.59 -0.31 -8.11
N TRP A 101 2.67 -0.15 -7.35
CA TRP A 101 2.70 -0.54 -5.94
C TRP A 101 1.74 0.30 -5.05
N TYR A 102 1.34 1.51 -5.46
CA TYR A 102 0.32 2.28 -4.75
C TYR A 102 -1.05 1.59 -4.82
N ALA A 103 -1.34 0.90 -5.93
CA ALA A 103 -2.55 0.10 -6.03
C ALA A 103 -2.56 -1.05 -5.01
N ILE A 104 -1.45 -1.79 -4.92
CA ILE A 104 -1.30 -2.88 -3.95
C ILE A 104 -1.39 -2.35 -2.52
N ARG A 105 -0.76 -1.22 -2.23
CA ARG A 105 -0.82 -0.56 -0.94
C ARG A 105 -2.27 -0.25 -0.52
N GLU A 106 -3.09 0.29 -1.43
CA GLU A 106 -4.47 0.63 -1.12
C GLU A 106 -5.33 -0.60 -0.87
N ILE A 107 -5.16 -1.64 -1.69
CA ILE A 107 -5.90 -2.90 -1.52
C ILE A 107 -5.51 -3.55 -0.18
N TYR A 108 -4.21 -3.65 0.10
CA TYR A 108 -3.69 -4.20 1.36
C TYR A 108 -4.16 -3.39 2.58
N SER A 109 -4.03 -2.04 2.53
CA SER A 109 -4.47 -1.17 3.62
C SER A 109 -5.96 -1.33 3.92
N ASN A 110 -6.79 -1.44 2.89
CA ASN A 110 -8.23 -1.64 3.07
C ASN A 110 -8.54 -3.00 3.71
N ALA A 111 -7.85 -4.06 3.29
CA ALA A 111 -8.01 -5.37 3.91
C ALA A 111 -7.63 -5.33 5.40
N ILE A 112 -6.47 -4.79 5.75
CA ILE A 112 -6.00 -4.72 7.15
C ILE A 112 -6.89 -3.82 8.02
N ASP A 113 -7.33 -2.68 7.51
CA ASP A 113 -8.25 -1.79 8.23
C ASP A 113 -9.60 -2.45 8.57
N GLU A 114 -10.01 -3.45 7.81
CA GLU A 114 -11.21 -4.25 8.02
C GLU A 114 -10.92 -5.58 8.77
N ASN A 115 -9.76 -5.69 9.45
CA ASN A 115 -9.29 -6.91 10.10
C ASN A 115 -9.21 -8.11 9.15
N GLY A 116 -8.87 -7.85 7.91
CA GLY A 116 -8.66 -8.85 6.89
C GLY A 116 -7.23 -9.36 6.85
N GLU A 117 -6.97 -10.16 5.84
CA GLU A 117 -5.70 -10.85 5.66
C GLU A 117 -5.27 -10.91 4.20
N MET A 118 -4.01 -11.26 3.98
CA MET A 118 -3.44 -11.55 2.68
C MET A 118 -3.11 -13.04 2.58
N LEU A 119 -3.61 -13.68 1.55
CA LEU A 119 -3.34 -15.09 1.22
C LEU A 119 -2.52 -15.15 -0.07
N ILE A 120 -1.54 -16.03 -0.11
CA ILE A 120 -0.63 -16.19 -1.26
C ILE A 120 -0.85 -17.53 -1.97
N ASN A 121 -0.52 -17.59 -3.26
CA ASN A 121 -0.62 -18.80 -4.09
C ASN A 121 -2.01 -19.43 -4.09
N ILE A 122 -3.04 -18.62 -4.25
CA ILE A 122 -4.44 -19.03 -4.19
C ILE A 122 -5.14 -18.76 -5.52
N THR A 123 -6.00 -19.69 -5.94
CA THR A 123 -6.81 -19.52 -7.16
C THR A 123 -7.97 -18.57 -6.90
N PRO A 124 -8.32 -17.67 -7.85
CA PRO A 124 -9.48 -16.81 -7.74
C PRO A 124 -10.78 -17.61 -7.61
N GLU A 125 -11.48 -17.41 -6.50
CA GLU A 125 -12.76 -18.06 -6.20
C GLU A 125 -13.60 -17.18 -5.27
N PRO A 126 -14.95 -17.23 -5.38
CA PRO A 126 -15.86 -16.55 -4.47
C PRO A 126 -15.86 -17.19 -3.08
N LYS A 127 -16.29 -16.42 -2.07
CA LYS A 127 -16.49 -16.91 -0.70
C LYS A 127 -17.58 -16.10 -0.01
N ALA A 128 -18.66 -16.78 0.40
CA ALA A 128 -19.76 -16.16 1.14
C ALA A 128 -19.26 -15.43 2.40
N GLY A 129 -19.80 -14.24 2.66
CA GLY A 129 -19.44 -13.41 3.80
C GLY A 129 -18.10 -12.66 3.68
N TYR A 130 -17.43 -12.72 2.52
CA TYR A 130 -16.14 -12.06 2.30
C TYR A 130 -16.17 -11.14 1.09
N THR A 131 -15.36 -10.07 1.15
CA THR A 131 -14.86 -9.38 -0.04
C THR A 131 -13.45 -9.87 -0.30
N ARG A 132 -13.17 -10.26 -1.55
CA ARG A 132 -11.90 -10.84 -1.99
C ARG A 132 -11.41 -10.12 -3.23
N ILE A 133 -10.16 -9.67 -3.21
CA ILE A 133 -9.49 -9.06 -4.36
C ILE A 133 -8.23 -9.87 -4.64
N PHE A 134 -8.21 -10.51 -5.79
CA PHE A 134 -7.07 -11.29 -6.28
C PHE A 134 -6.28 -10.45 -7.25
N VAL A 135 -4.97 -10.49 -7.15
CA VAL A 135 -4.05 -9.76 -8.04
C VAL A 135 -2.99 -10.72 -8.53
N ASP A 136 -2.75 -10.74 -9.84
CA ASP A 136 -1.70 -11.54 -10.45
C ASP A 136 -0.31 -11.04 -10.02
N THR A 137 0.48 -11.92 -9.43
CA THR A 137 1.83 -11.61 -8.92
C THR A 137 2.92 -11.69 -9.97
N GLU A 138 2.66 -12.32 -11.10
CA GLU A 138 3.63 -12.48 -12.20
C GLU A 138 3.65 -11.28 -13.17
N SER A 139 2.74 -10.31 -12.96
CA SER A 139 2.76 -9.05 -13.69
C SER A 139 4.11 -8.35 -13.52
N GLU A 140 4.77 -7.98 -14.61
CA GLU A 140 6.06 -7.27 -14.61
C GLU A 140 6.04 -6.01 -13.74
N GLN A 141 4.88 -5.35 -13.66
CA GLN A 141 4.70 -4.13 -12.87
C GLN A 141 4.66 -4.39 -11.37
N LEU A 142 4.35 -5.62 -10.92
CA LEU A 142 4.13 -5.98 -9.52
C LEU A 142 5.16 -6.97 -8.98
N LYS A 143 5.88 -7.66 -9.84
CA LYS A 143 6.84 -8.72 -9.48
C LYS A 143 7.85 -8.26 -8.42
N ASP A 144 8.44 -7.07 -8.59
CA ASP A 144 9.37 -6.51 -7.62
C ASP A 144 8.72 -6.32 -6.23
N ILE A 145 7.46 -5.88 -6.20
CA ILE A 145 6.74 -5.63 -4.94
C ILE A 145 6.54 -6.92 -4.16
N PHE A 146 6.10 -7.98 -4.82
CA PHE A 146 5.86 -9.26 -4.17
C PHE A 146 7.15 -9.98 -3.79
N GLN A 147 8.22 -9.82 -4.57
CA GLN A 147 9.56 -10.35 -4.24
C GLN A 147 10.22 -9.58 -3.09
N ASN A 148 9.98 -8.27 -2.99
CA ASN A 148 10.58 -7.37 -2.00
C ASN A 148 9.53 -6.82 -1.01
N TRP A 149 8.53 -7.62 -0.62
CA TRP A 149 7.38 -7.23 0.22
C TRP A 149 7.78 -6.41 1.44
N ASN A 150 8.84 -6.83 2.12
CA ASN A 150 9.36 -6.18 3.33
C ASN A 150 9.92 -4.75 3.09
N ALA A 151 10.18 -4.36 1.84
CA ALA A 151 10.55 -2.98 1.50
C ALA A 151 9.33 -2.05 1.36
N TYR A 152 8.13 -2.62 1.28
CA TYR A 152 6.87 -1.89 1.13
C TYR A 152 5.98 -1.97 2.36
N PHE A 153 6.09 -3.08 3.14
CA PHE A 153 5.22 -3.40 4.28
C PHE A 153 6.01 -4.02 5.42
N THR A 154 5.62 -3.72 6.67
CA THR A 154 6.33 -4.25 7.86
C THR A 154 5.71 -5.52 8.43
N GLN A 155 4.63 -6.05 7.86
CA GLN A 155 3.85 -7.17 8.42
C GLN A 155 4.71 -8.37 8.85
N ASN A 156 5.74 -8.71 8.06
CA ASN A 156 6.61 -9.87 8.30
C ASN A 156 7.97 -9.47 8.88
N ARG A 157 8.13 -8.22 9.34
CA ARG A 157 9.40 -7.72 9.86
C ARG A 157 9.45 -7.84 11.37
N GLN A 158 10.55 -8.34 11.88
CA GLN A 158 10.80 -8.40 13.32
C GLN A 158 11.26 -7.04 13.82
N ALA A 159 10.55 -6.49 14.81
CA ALA A 159 10.95 -5.27 15.50
C ALA A 159 12.19 -5.55 16.38
N ILE A 160 13.17 -4.66 16.32
CA ILE A 160 14.34 -4.67 17.21
C ILE A 160 14.15 -3.75 18.41
N PHE A 161 13.31 -2.71 18.24
CA PHE A 161 12.90 -1.79 19.29
C PHE A 161 11.52 -1.22 19.00
N LYS A 162 10.75 -0.98 20.06
CA LYS A 162 9.42 -0.36 19.97
C LYS A 162 9.11 0.45 21.22
N ASN A 163 8.56 1.65 21.01
CA ASN A 163 7.99 2.49 22.07
C ASN A 163 6.78 3.28 21.55
N ILE A 164 6.30 4.27 22.31
CA ILE A 164 5.17 5.12 21.91
C ILE A 164 5.45 5.95 20.64
N ARG A 165 6.72 6.28 20.36
CA ARG A 165 7.12 7.08 19.20
C ARG A 165 7.17 6.26 17.90
N GLY A 166 7.31 4.94 17.98
CA GLY A 166 7.37 4.08 16.81
C GLY A 166 8.10 2.77 17.03
N THR A 167 8.45 2.14 15.91
CA THR A 167 9.12 0.85 15.84
C THR A 167 10.36 0.95 14.96
N MET A 168 11.44 0.29 15.36
CA MET A 168 12.68 0.19 14.58
C MET A 168 12.87 -1.24 14.10
N PHE A 169 13.40 -1.38 12.89
CA PHE A 169 13.70 -2.64 12.23
C PHE A 169 15.14 -2.63 11.73
N THR A 170 15.76 -3.81 11.67
CA THR A 170 17.02 -3.97 10.96
C THR A 170 16.84 -3.51 9.51
N LYS A 171 17.78 -2.72 9.00
CA LYS A 171 17.75 -2.22 7.63
C LYS A 171 17.75 -3.37 6.62
N LEU A 172 16.94 -3.26 5.58
CA LEU A 172 16.99 -4.18 4.44
C LEU A 172 18.26 -3.91 3.62
N SER A 173 19.05 -4.95 3.37
CA SER A 173 20.30 -4.84 2.62
C SER A 173 20.11 -4.42 1.16
N THR A 174 18.94 -4.68 0.60
CA THR A 174 18.59 -4.39 -0.80
C THR A 174 18.29 -2.92 -1.07
N VAL A 175 18.07 -2.11 -0.03
CA VAL A 175 17.73 -0.69 -0.17
C VAL A 175 18.91 0.13 0.32
N PRO A 176 19.51 1.03 -0.52
CA PRO A 176 20.72 1.77 -0.16
C PRO A 176 20.52 2.74 1.00
N GLU A 177 19.29 3.18 1.23
CA GLU A 177 18.92 4.20 2.19
C GLU A 177 17.82 3.70 3.12
N TYR A 178 17.40 4.45 4.15
CA TYR A 178 16.36 3.94 5.04
C TYR A 178 14.95 4.16 4.49
N ILE A 179 14.05 3.28 4.89
CA ILE A 179 12.62 3.38 4.62
C ILE A 179 11.91 3.81 5.91
N ALA A 180 11.01 4.79 5.78
CA ALA A 180 10.06 5.08 6.83
C ALA A 180 8.67 4.57 6.45
N PHE A 181 8.05 3.93 7.42
CA PHE A 181 6.71 3.39 7.35
C PHE A 181 5.79 4.21 8.27
N ARG A 182 4.51 4.13 8.03
CA ARG A 182 3.45 4.59 8.92
C ARG A 182 2.41 3.49 9.04
N LYS A 183 2.22 2.99 10.26
CA LYS A 183 1.31 1.86 10.52
C LYS A 183 1.56 0.66 9.61
N GLY A 184 2.83 0.34 9.44
CA GLY A 184 3.26 -0.79 8.63
C GLY A 184 3.31 -0.56 7.13
N ILE A 185 2.97 0.62 6.62
CA ILE A 185 2.95 0.97 5.19
C ILE A 185 4.06 1.96 4.88
N ARG A 186 4.86 1.70 3.84
CA ARG A 186 5.90 2.61 3.37
C ARG A 186 5.31 3.96 2.97
N VAL A 187 5.86 5.03 3.54
CA VAL A 187 5.45 6.42 3.27
C VAL A 187 6.59 7.32 2.84
N HIS A 188 7.84 6.91 3.09
CA HIS A 188 9.02 7.70 2.75
C HIS A 188 10.21 6.80 2.46
N GLU A 189 11.05 7.23 1.51
CA GLU A 189 12.34 6.66 1.18
C GLU A 189 13.37 7.78 1.25
N SER A 190 14.33 7.64 2.12
CA SER A 190 15.36 8.65 2.33
C SER A 190 16.59 8.37 1.48
N ARG A 191 17.23 9.43 0.99
CA ARG A 191 18.56 9.34 0.38
C ARG A 191 19.70 9.39 1.41
N LYS A 192 19.37 9.51 2.70
CA LYS A 192 20.35 9.55 3.77
C LYS A 192 20.57 8.15 4.32
N HIS A 193 21.83 7.85 4.67
CA HIS A 193 22.16 6.58 5.28
C HIS A 193 21.58 6.45 6.69
N SER A 194 21.03 5.28 6.97
CA SER A 194 20.67 4.84 8.31
C SER A 194 21.03 3.37 8.47
N VAL A 195 21.12 2.91 9.70
CA VAL A 195 21.32 1.50 10.04
C VAL A 195 20.01 0.78 10.31
N PHE A 196 18.93 1.54 10.38
CA PHE A 196 17.59 1.05 10.70
C PHE A 196 16.58 1.58 9.71
N ASP A 197 15.47 0.84 9.57
CA ASP A 197 14.22 1.33 9.03
C ASP A 197 13.26 1.63 10.18
N TYR A 198 12.28 2.52 9.96
CA TYR A 198 11.45 3.08 11.01
C TYR A 198 9.96 3.02 10.67
N ASP A 199 9.10 2.60 11.59
CA ASP A 199 7.65 2.78 11.50
C ASP A 199 7.22 3.86 12.50
N LEU A 200 6.76 4.99 11.96
CA LEU A 200 6.45 6.21 12.69
C LEU A 200 4.95 6.48 12.57
N PRO A 201 4.14 6.19 13.61
CA PRO A 201 2.68 6.19 13.53
C PRO A 201 2.08 7.58 13.24
N ASP A 202 2.77 8.65 13.64
CA ASP A 202 2.26 10.02 13.61
C ASP A 202 2.76 10.87 12.42
N VAL A 203 3.50 10.27 11.47
CA VAL A 203 3.94 10.97 10.26
C VAL A 203 2.74 11.47 9.46
N GLU A 204 2.75 12.76 9.14
CA GLU A 204 1.75 13.36 8.27
C GLU A 204 1.95 12.93 6.82
N ILE A 205 0.85 12.48 6.20
CA ILE A 205 0.83 11.99 4.82
C ILE A 205 -0.19 12.74 3.97
N ASN A 206 0.11 12.89 2.68
CA ASN A 206 -0.85 13.40 1.69
C ASN A 206 -1.83 12.30 1.22
N GLU A 207 -2.73 12.65 0.31
CA GLU A 207 -3.71 11.71 -0.27
C GLU A 207 -3.03 10.51 -0.96
N SER A 208 -1.85 10.70 -1.54
CA SER A 208 -1.04 9.62 -2.10
C SER A 208 -0.23 8.85 -1.05
N ARG A 209 -0.51 9.04 0.24
CA ARG A 209 0.15 8.39 1.39
C ARG A 209 1.67 8.52 1.38
N VAL A 210 2.17 9.62 0.87
CA VAL A 210 3.59 9.98 0.94
C VAL A 210 3.76 11.01 2.05
N ALA A 211 4.82 10.89 2.83
CA ALA A 211 5.14 11.85 3.89
C ALA A 211 5.26 13.26 3.33
N ILE A 212 4.55 14.22 3.94
CA ILE A 212 4.50 15.61 3.46
C ILE A 212 5.84 16.31 3.71
N TYR A 213 6.45 16.06 4.86
CA TYR A 213 7.67 16.75 5.31
C TYR A 213 8.81 15.78 5.60
N SER A 214 9.74 15.62 4.66
CA SER A 214 10.88 14.71 4.81
C SER A 214 11.78 15.04 6.01
N PHE A 215 11.91 16.36 6.36
CA PHE A 215 12.69 16.77 7.52
C PHE A 215 12.08 16.33 8.85
N ARG A 216 10.74 16.31 8.94
CA ARG A 216 10.02 15.79 10.14
C ARG A 216 10.24 14.29 10.28
N VAL A 217 10.16 13.55 9.19
CA VAL A 217 10.48 12.12 9.21
C VAL A 217 11.89 11.88 9.77
N GLN A 218 12.88 12.67 9.34
CA GLN A 218 14.25 12.56 9.84
C GLN A 218 14.35 12.90 11.34
N GLN A 219 13.66 13.95 11.77
CA GLN A 219 13.59 14.33 13.19
C GLN A 219 12.99 13.20 14.02
N ASP A 220 11.84 12.67 13.61
CA ASP A 220 11.13 11.58 14.31
C ASP A 220 11.98 10.30 14.37
N CYS A 221 12.70 9.96 13.27
CA CYS A 221 13.68 8.86 13.29
C CYS A 221 14.80 9.09 14.31
N SER A 222 15.34 10.31 14.38
CA SER A 222 16.41 10.66 15.31
C SER A 222 15.94 10.61 16.76
N GLU A 223 14.74 11.10 17.04
CA GLU A 223 14.13 11.05 18.37
C GLU A 223 13.81 9.61 18.81
N LEU A 224 13.32 8.77 17.88
CA LEU A 224 13.06 7.37 18.16
C LEU A 224 14.37 6.63 18.46
N LEU A 225 15.44 6.86 17.67
CA LEU A 225 16.76 6.29 17.91
C LEU A 225 17.35 6.76 19.25
N ALA A 226 17.28 8.06 19.57
CA ALA A 226 17.79 8.61 20.82
C ALA A 226 17.05 8.06 22.05
N SER A 227 15.78 7.66 21.89
CA SER A 227 14.98 7.05 22.95
C SER A 227 15.05 5.51 22.98
N SER A 228 15.89 4.92 22.12
CA SER A 228 16.02 3.47 22.01
C SER A 228 16.93 2.86 23.09
N ASN A 229 17.05 1.54 23.07
CA ASN A 229 17.93 0.81 23.99
C ASN A 229 19.41 0.98 23.61
N ILE A 230 20.27 0.61 24.54
CA ILE A 230 21.74 0.76 24.38
C ILE A 230 22.29 -0.06 23.21
N GLU A 231 21.67 -1.20 22.90
CA GLU A 231 22.07 -2.06 21.78
C GLU A 231 21.88 -1.33 20.44
N CYS A 232 20.73 -0.68 20.23
CA CYS A 232 20.46 0.11 19.01
C CYS A 232 21.43 1.30 18.90
N ILE A 233 21.67 2.02 20.01
CA ILE A 233 22.63 3.14 20.02
C ILE A 233 24.05 2.65 19.69
N ASN A 234 24.49 1.56 20.28
CA ASN A 234 25.81 1.00 20.00
C ASN A 234 25.95 0.55 18.54
N GLU A 235 24.92 -0.05 17.96
CA GLU A 235 24.92 -0.46 16.55
C GLU A 235 25.04 0.77 15.62
N PHE A 236 24.28 1.83 15.89
CA PHE A 236 24.39 3.09 15.17
C PHE A 236 25.82 3.68 15.27
N LEU A 237 26.42 3.72 16.47
CA LEU A 237 27.76 4.26 16.69
C LEU A 237 28.86 3.43 16.01
N LYS A 238 28.73 2.10 15.95
CA LYS A 238 29.68 1.24 15.22
C LYS A 238 29.69 1.55 13.73
N LEU A 239 28.50 1.74 13.14
CA LEU A 239 28.37 1.98 11.71
C LEU A 239 28.72 3.41 11.33
N SER A 240 28.50 4.40 12.20
CA SER A 240 28.92 5.79 11.99
C SER A 240 30.44 5.97 11.97
N LYS A 241 31.18 5.07 12.62
CA LYS A 241 32.67 5.06 12.66
C LYS A 241 33.33 4.39 11.45
N ASN A 242 32.57 3.76 10.55
CA ASN A 242 33.13 3.05 9.41
C ASN A 242 33.37 4.03 8.23
N PRO A 243 34.62 4.42 7.90
CA PRO A 243 34.90 5.45 6.91
C PRO A 243 34.56 5.08 5.47
N ARG A 244 34.29 3.81 5.16
CA ARG A 244 33.94 3.34 3.80
C ARG A 244 32.50 3.65 3.36
N ARG A 245 31.70 4.35 4.16
CA ARG A 245 30.33 4.76 3.85
C ARG A 245 30.15 6.26 3.71
N LYS A 246 31.24 6.99 3.45
CA LYS A 246 31.21 8.45 3.19
C LYS A 246 31.27 8.82 1.71
N GLU A 247 31.20 7.85 0.79
CA GLU A 247 31.13 8.08 -0.64
C GLU A 247 29.77 7.72 -1.19
#